data_7484a4e302d12dba30d90ac7dd7e11f4
#
_entry.id   7484a4e302d12dba30d90ac7dd7e11f4
#
_cell.length_a   1.000
_cell.length_b   1.000
_cell.length_c   1.000
_cell.angle_alpha   90.00
_cell.angle_beta   90.00
_cell.angle_gamma   90.00
#
_symmetry.space_group_name_H-M   'P 1'
#
loop_
_entity.id
_entity.type
_entity.pdbx_description
1 polymer ?
#
loop_
_entity_poly.entity_id
_entity_poly.type
_entity_poly.pdbx_seq_one_letter_code
_entity_poly.pdbx_strand_id
1 'polypeptide(L)'
;MQRRKFLTSAGAGLAASAAVIPTLTSAQTAVLPMIKWRMTSSFSKSLDTIFGGAETIARRVKSAAGGKFEIQVFAAGEIVPAFSAMDAVTDGTVECCHTAPYYFFGKDLTFAFASAIPFGMNARQQNAWMYHGGGMALVREFLKDCRLPARRWS
;
A
#
# COMPACT_ATOMS: atom_id res chain seq x y z
N MET A 1 73.04 12.02 6.29
CA MET A 1 72.41 13.24 6.88
C MET A 1 71.00 13.55 6.36
N GLN A 2 70.11 12.56 6.17
CA GLN A 2 68.75 12.78 5.67
C GLN A 2 67.64 12.39 6.63
N ARG A 3 67.93 11.69 7.71
CA ARG A 3 66.86 11.26 8.69
C ARG A 3 66.39 12.35 9.65
N ARG A 4 67.12 13.46 9.78
CA ARG A 4 66.72 14.56 10.67
C ARG A 4 65.72 15.56 10.03
N LYS A 5 65.63 15.59 8.70
CA LYS A 5 64.71 16.48 8.00
C LYS A 5 63.26 15.93 7.90
N PHE A 6 63.11 14.60 8.08
CA PHE A 6 61.77 13.98 8.05
C PHE A 6 60.96 14.23 9.30
N LEU A 7 61.62 14.38 10.44
CA LEU A 7 60.95 14.59 11.73
C LEU A 7 60.50 16.05 11.98
N THR A 8 61.08 17.01 11.27
CA THR A 8 60.69 18.42 11.39
C THR A 8 59.52 18.82 10.48
N SER A 9 59.23 18.04 9.43
CA SER A 9 58.04 18.26 8.57
C SER A 9 56.79 17.54 9.02
N ALA A 10 56.92 16.58 9.97
CA ALA A 10 55.75 15.85 10.53
C ALA A 10 55.05 16.60 11.69
N GLY A 11 55.71 17.64 12.22
CA GLY A 11 55.16 18.43 13.36
C GLY A 11 54.21 19.57 13.00
N ALA A 12 54.17 19.99 11.73
CA ALA A 12 53.35 21.14 11.32
C ALA A 12 51.97 20.76 10.74
N GLY A 13 51.69 19.48 10.58
CA GLY A 13 50.41 18.97 10.01
C GLY A 13 49.31 18.65 11.01
N LEU A 14 49.58 18.67 12.31
CA LEU A 14 48.66 18.22 13.35
C LEU A 14 47.86 19.32 14.04
N ALA A 15 48.02 20.57 13.66
CA ALA A 15 47.31 21.70 14.29
C ALA A 15 46.11 22.23 13.52
N ALA A 16 45.76 21.65 12.35
CA ALA A 16 44.64 22.10 11.53
C ALA A 16 43.42 21.16 11.44
N SER A 17 43.42 20.05 12.22
CA SER A 17 42.30 19.07 12.16
C SER A 17 41.34 19.13 13.36
N ALA A 18 41.38 20.21 14.13
CA ALA A 18 40.55 20.35 15.34
C ALA A 18 39.40 21.32 15.15
N ALA A 19 38.58 21.20 14.11
CA ALA A 19 37.31 21.93 14.04
C ALA A 19 36.33 21.36 12.97
N VAL A 20 36.27 20.05 12.77
CA VAL A 20 35.05 19.44 12.20
C VAL A 20 34.23 18.94 13.35
N ILE A 21 33.50 19.84 14.00
CA ILE A 21 32.37 19.48 14.83
C ILE A 21 31.35 18.83 13.87
N PRO A 22 31.04 17.54 14.00
CA PRO A 22 29.90 17.00 13.27
C PRO A 22 28.69 17.79 13.77
N THR A 23 28.20 18.71 12.93
CA THR A 23 26.85 19.24 13.11
C THR A 23 25.95 18.01 13.12
N LEU A 24 25.50 17.61 14.31
CA LEU A 24 24.38 16.72 14.45
C LEU A 24 23.23 17.40 13.71
N THR A 25 23.10 17.06 12.43
CA THR A 25 21.92 17.41 11.65
C THR A 25 20.77 16.80 12.42
N SER A 26 20.11 17.62 13.21
CA SER A 26 18.86 17.27 13.87
C SER A 26 17.97 16.74 12.74
N ALA A 27 17.81 15.43 12.67
CA ALA A 27 16.86 14.81 11.76
C ALA A 27 15.52 15.41 12.16
N GLN A 28 15.11 16.42 11.41
CA GLN A 28 13.80 17.03 11.54
C GLN A 28 12.82 15.89 11.38
N THR A 29 12.22 15.48 12.47
CA THR A 29 11.15 14.47 12.48
C THR A 29 10.04 15.08 11.67
N ALA A 30 10.01 14.79 10.38
CA ALA A 30 8.96 15.25 9.48
C ALA A 30 7.65 14.79 10.11
N VAL A 31 6.84 15.75 10.57
CA VAL A 31 5.50 15.45 11.08
C VAL A 31 4.70 14.96 9.89
N LEU A 32 4.64 13.65 9.72
CA LEU A 32 3.87 13.04 8.66
C LEU A 32 2.40 13.44 8.84
N PRO A 33 1.75 13.92 7.77
CA PRO A 33 0.35 14.30 7.81
C PRO A 33 -0.52 13.11 8.19
N MET A 34 -1.62 13.38 8.91
CA MET A 34 -2.61 12.35 9.19
C MET A 34 -3.42 12.06 7.93
N ILE A 35 -3.41 10.82 7.50
CA ILE A 35 -4.14 10.33 6.33
C ILE A 35 -5.41 9.62 6.83
N LYS A 36 -6.55 9.97 6.26
CA LYS A 36 -7.82 9.29 6.52
C LYS A 36 -8.42 8.81 5.22
N TRP A 37 -8.69 7.52 5.13
CA TRP A 37 -9.36 6.90 4.00
C TRP A 37 -10.70 6.30 4.42
N ARG A 38 -11.63 6.32 3.48
CA ARG A 38 -12.91 5.61 3.59
C ARG A 38 -12.84 4.38 2.70
N MET A 39 -13.16 3.24 3.26
CA MET A 39 -13.24 1.98 2.55
C MET A 39 -14.69 1.52 2.51
N THR A 40 -15.29 1.48 1.33
CA THR A 40 -16.61 0.85 1.18
C THR A 40 -16.46 -0.64 0.97
N SER A 41 -17.27 -1.44 1.65
CA SER A 41 -17.31 -2.89 1.48
C SER A 41 -18.55 -3.31 0.71
N SER A 42 -18.41 -4.30 -0.17
CA SER A 42 -19.55 -4.98 -0.81
C SER A 42 -20.24 -5.98 0.12
N PHE A 43 -19.72 -6.18 1.33
CA PHE A 43 -20.20 -7.15 2.28
C PHE A 43 -20.89 -6.48 3.47
N SER A 44 -21.93 -7.14 4.00
CA SER A 44 -22.63 -6.70 5.20
C SER A 44 -21.85 -7.04 6.47
N LYS A 45 -22.11 -6.32 7.56
CA LYS A 45 -21.52 -6.60 8.89
C LYS A 45 -21.87 -7.99 9.43
N SER A 46 -22.97 -8.59 8.96
CA SER A 46 -23.36 -9.94 9.35
C SER A 46 -22.43 -11.04 8.82
N LEU A 47 -21.61 -10.73 7.81
CA LEU A 47 -20.57 -11.62 7.30
C LEU A 47 -19.25 -11.31 8.03
N ASP A 48 -19.21 -11.61 9.32
CA ASP A 48 -18.14 -11.25 10.25
C ASP A 48 -16.74 -11.67 9.78
N THR A 49 -16.62 -12.87 9.19
CA THR A 49 -15.34 -13.38 8.69
C THR A 49 -14.82 -12.55 7.52
N ILE A 50 -15.66 -12.19 6.55
CA ILE A 50 -15.27 -11.44 5.36
C ILE A 50 -15.15 -9.96 5.70
N PHE A 51 -16.20 -9.37 6.29
CA PHE A 51 -16.20 -7.95 6.67
C PHE A 51 -15.14 -7.67 7.74
N GLY A 52 -14.98 -8.52 8.74
CA GLY A 52 -13.94 -8.42 9.76
C GLY A 52 -12.51 -8.52 9.21
N GLY A 53 -12.34 -9.10 8.02
CA GLY A 53 -11.09 -9.05 7.28
C GLY A 53 -10.70 -7.61 6.93
N ALA A 54 -11.63 -6.81 6.41
CA ALA A 54 -11.41 -5.39 6.10
C ALA A 54 -11.11 -4.56 7.37
N GLU A 55 -11.84 -4.80 8.46
CA GLU A 55 -11.58 -4.14 9.74
C GLU A 55 -10.20 -4.51 10.31
N THR A 56 -9.79 -5.76 10.13
CA THR A 56 -8.46 -6.24 10.55
C THR A 56 -7.36 -5.54 9.75
N ILE A 57 -7.54 -5.37 8.43
CA ILE A 57 -6.59 -4.61 7.58
C ILE A 57 -6.52 -3.17 8.07
N ALA A 58 -7.65 -2.50 8.29
CA ALA A 58 -7.71 -1.13 8.77
C ALA A 58 -6.98 -0.94 10.11
N ARG A 59 -7.21 -1.85 11.07
CA ARG A 59 -6.55 -1.85 12.36
C ARG A 59 -5.04 -2.05 12.25
N ARG A 60 -4.58 -2.99 11.41
CA ARG A 60 -3.16 -3.25 11.19
C ARG A 60 -2.46 -2.08 10.52
N VAL A 61 -3.08 -1.45 9.52
CA VAL A 61 -2.55 -0.25 8.85
C VAL A 61 -2.41 0.89 9.86
N LYS A 62 -3.43 1.14 10.69
CA LYS A 62 -3.38 2.17 11.73
C LYS A 62 -2.24 1.90 12.72
N SER A 63 -2.08 0.66 13.16
CA SER A 63 -0.99 0.26 14.08
C SER A 63 0.38 0.44 13.43
N ALA A 64 0.57 -0.04 12.19
CA ALA A 64 1.84 0.08 11.47
C ALA A 64 2.24 1.52 11.19
N ALA A 65 1.26 2.40 10.96
CA ALA A 65 1.47 3.82 10.71
C ALA A 65 1.55 4.67 11.99
N GLY A 66 1.61 4.06 13.17
CA GLY A 66 1.62 4.79 14.45
C GLY A 66 0.40 5.71 14.63
N GLY A 67 -0.77 5.30 14.10
CA GLY A 67 -2.01 6.09 14.15
C GLY A 67 -2.13 7.19 13.10
N LYS A 68 -1.11 7.41 12.27
CA LYS A 68 -1.11 8.49 11.26
C LYS A 68 -1.84 8.14 9.97
N PHE A 69 -2.16 6.87 9.76
CA PHE A 69 -2.99 6.44 8.65
C PHE A 69 -4.19 5.65 9.20
N GLU A 70 -5.38 6.17 8.99
CA GLU A 70 -6.62 5.59 9.44
C GLU A 70 -7.51 5.24 8.25
N ILE A 71 -8.02 4.00 8.23
CA ILE A 71 -9.01 3.56 7.25
C ILE A 71 -10.32 3.33 8.00
N GLN A 72 -11.36 4.05 7.63
CA GLN A 72 -12.70 3.83 8.13
C GLN A 72 -13.44 2.90 7.19
N VAL A 73 -13.90 1.75 7.71
CA VAL A 73 -14.59 0.73 6.94
C VAL A 73 -16.10 0.91 7.04
N PHE A 74 -16.78 0.92 5.90
CA PHE A 74 -18.23 1.03 5.77
C PHE A 74 -18.79 -0.23 5.13
N ALA A 75 -19.87 -0.76 5.67
CA ALA A 75 -20.54 -1.92 5.12
C ALA A 75 -21.32 -1.61 3.84
N ALA A 76 -21.74 -2.67 3.15
CA ALA A 76 -22.59 -2.56 1.97
C ALA A 76 -23.86 -1.75 2.28
N GLY A 77 -24.15 -0.74 1.47
CA GLY A 77 -25.29 0.15 1.62
C GLY A 77 -25.10 1.34 2.56
N GLU A 78 -23.97 1.44 3.30
CA GLU A 78 -23.73 2.61 4.16
C GLU A 78 -23.27 3.84 3.35
N ILE A 79 -22.49 3.66 2.29
CA ILE A 79 -22.10 4.74 1.37
C ILE A 79 -22.72 4.49 0.00
N VAL A 80 -22.50 3.29 -0.56
CA VAL A 80 -23.01 2.87 -1.87
C VAL A 80 -23.50 1.43 -1.80
N PRO A 81 -24.40 1.00 -2.72
CA PRO A 81 -24.80 -0.40 -2.86
C PRO A 81 -23.60 -1.30 -3.11
N ALA A 82 -23.71 -2.57 -2.73
CA ALA A 82 -22.63 -3.58 -2.79
C ALA A 82 -21.93 -3.65 -4.17
N PHE A 83 -22.70 -3.63 -5.26
CA PHE A 83 -22.19 -3.74 -6.63
C PHE A 83 -21.67 -2.42 -7.22
N SER A 84 -21.82 -1.30 -6.50
CA SER A 84 -21.31 0.02 -6.91
C SER A 84 -20.00 0.39 -6.22
N ALA A 85 -19.42 -0.53 -5.44
CA ALA A 85 -18.21 -0.26 -4.67
C ALA A 85 -17.01 0.16 -5.54
N MET A 86 -16.85 -0.47 -6.71
CA MET A 86 -15.78 -0.14 -7.65
C MET A 86 -16.02 1.22 -8.32
N ASP A 87 -17.26 1.54 -8.68
CA ASP A 87 -17.61 2.83 -9.27
C ASP A 87 -17.32 3.96 -8.29
N ALA A 88 -17.65 3.78 -7.01
CA ALA A 88 -17.38 4.77 -5.97
C ALA A 88 -15.88 5.09 -5.81
N VAL A 89 -14.99 4.11 -6.05
CA VAL A 89 -13.54 4.36 -6.09
C VAL A 89 -13.16 5.08 -7.38
N THR A 90 -13.71 4.66 -8.52
CA THR A 90 -13.44 5.27 -9.83
C THR A 90 -13.85 6.74 -9.86
N ASP A 91 -15.00 7.06 -9.27
CA ASP A 91 -15.52 8.43 -9.18
C ASP A 91 -14.87 9.25 -8.05
N GLY A 92 -14.02 8.64 -7.23
CA GLY A 92 -13.37 9.31 -6.11
C GLY A 92 -14.28 9.57 -4.92
N THR A 93 -15.45 8.94 -4.87
CA THR A 93 -16.38 9.05 -3.72
C THR A 93 -15.75 8.44 -2.46
N VAL A 94 -14.98 7.38 -2.62
CA VAL A 94 -14.20 6.75 -1.55
C VAL A 94 -12.79 6.47 -2.03
N GLU A 95 -11.85 6.30 -1.10
CA GLU A 95 -10.45 6.12 -1.42
C GLU A 95 -10.10 4.68 -1.77
N CYS A 96 -10.84 3.70 -1.26
CA CYS A 96 -10.65 2.28 -1.57
C CYS A 96 -11.93 1.47 -1.35
N CYS A 97 -11.96 0.26 -1.88
CA CYS A 97 -13.09 -0.65 -1.65
C CYS A 97 -12.59 -2.05 -1.24
N HIS A 98 -13.45 -2.73 -0.51
CA HIS A 98 -13.32 -4.14 -0.14
C HIS A 98 -14.44 -4.93 -0.83
N THR A 99 -14.09 -5.65 -1.89
CA THR A 99 -15.06 -6.30 -2.77
C THR A 99 -14.48 -7.59 -3.37
N ALA A 100 -15.32 -8.35 -4.06
CA ALA A 100 -14.89 -9.51 -4.84
C ALA A 100 -14.95 -9.19 -6.34
N PRO A 101 -13.90 -9.49 -7.12
CA PRO A 101 -13.86 -9.17 -8.53
C PRO A 101 -15.05 -9.71 -9.34
N TYR A 102 -15.54 -10.90 -9.05
CA TYR A 102 -16.68 -11.49 -9.77
C TYR A 102 -17.99 -10.69 -9.64
N TYR A 103 -18.12 -9.77 -8.71
CA TYR A 103 -19.27 -8.87 -8.63
C TYR A 103 -19.36 -7.92 -9.83
N PHE A 104 -18.25 -7.72 -10.52
CA PHE A 104 -18.14 -6.83 -11.68
C PHE A 104 -18.07 -7.56 -13.02
N PHE A 105 -18.40 -8.86 -13.00
CA PHE A 105 -18.45 -9.70 -14.18
C PHE A 105 -19.33 -9.11 -15.31
N GLY A 106 -20.42 -8.43 -14.96
CA GLY A 106 -21.27 -7.74 -15.93
C GLY A 106 -20.63 -6.54 -16.60
N LYS A 107 -19.50 -6.03 -16.08
CA LYS A 107 -18.73 -4.95 -16.69
C LYS A 107 -17.67 -5.49 -17.65
N ASP A 108 -16.94 -6.52 -17.20
CA ASP A 108 -15.94 -7.20 -18.00
C ASP A 108 -15.74 -8.64 -17.48
N LEU A 109 -15.78 -9.59 -18.41
CA LEU A 109 -15.61 -11.01 -18.10
C LEU A 109 -14.24 -11.34 -17.46
N THR A 110 -13.24 -10.50 -17.71
CA THR A 110 -11.88 -10.65 -17.16
C THR A 110 -11.86 -10.65 -15.65
N PHE A 111 -12.82 -10.01 -14.97
CA PHE A 111 -12.95 -10.05 -13.52
C PHE A 111 -13.12 -11.46 -12.95
N ALA A 112 -13.64 -12.41 -13.75
CA ALA A 112 -13.79 -13.80 -13.32
C ALA A 112 -12.44 -14.47 -13.03
N PHE A 113 -11.40 -14.15 -13.80
CA PHE A 113 -10.07 -14.75 -13.62
C PHE A 113 -9.43 -14.39 -12.28
N ALA A 114 -9.76 -13.25 -11.72
CA ALA A 114 -9.23 -12.84 -10.42
C ALA A 114 -9.90 -13.54 -9.22
N SER A 115 -10.98 -14.31 -9.44
CA SER A 115 -11.74 -14.95 -8.37
C SER A 115 -11.95 -16.43 -8.63
N ALA A 116 -12.94 -16.79 -9.45
CA ALA A 116 -13.36 -18.16 -9.67
C ALA A 116 -14.07 -18.31 -11.01
N ILE A 117 -13.68 -19.32 -11.76
CA ILE A 117 -14.35 -19.75 -12.98
C ILE A 117 -14.97 -21.11 -12.70
N PRO A 118 -16.28 -21.33 -12.97
CA PRO A 118 -16.89 -22.63 -12.83
C PRO A 118 -16.09 -23.70 -13.58
N PHE A 119 -15.83 -24.83 -12.93
CA PHE A 119 -15.01 -25.95 -13.45
C PHE A 119 -13.56 -25.57 -13.77
N GLY A 120 -13.09 -24.39 -13.34
CA GLY A 120 -11.71 -23.93 -13.50
C GLY A 120 -10.79 -24.44 -12.37
N MET A 121 -9.81 -23.61 -11.99
CA MET A 121 -8.85 -23.92 -10.94
C MET A 121 -9.52 -24.03 -9.57
N ASN A 122 -9.13 -25.02 -8.77
CA ASN A 122 -9.49 -25.05 -7.36
C ASN A 122 -8.73 -23.97 -6.57
N ALA A 123 -9.09 -23.74 -5.30
CA ALA A 123 -8.51 -22.68 -4.48
C ALA A 123 -6.98 -22.75 -4.37
N ARG A 124 -6.41 -23.96 -4.29
CA ARG A 124 -4.96 -24.15 -4.22
C ARG A 124 -4.28 -23.79 -5.53
N GLN A 125 -4.86 -24.21 -6.65
CA GLN A 125 -4.35 -23.87 -7.99
C GLN A 125 -4.49 -22.38 -8.26
N GLN A 126 -5.62 -21.77 -7.90
CA GLN A 126 -5.84 -20.33 -8.02
C GLN A 126 -4.77 -19.54 -7.23
N ASN A 127 -4.51 -19.91 -5.99
CA ASN A 127 -3.45 -19.27 -5.20
C ASN A 127 -2.06 -19.47 -5.82
N ALA A 128 -1.73 -20.66 -6.30
CA ALA A 128 -0.46 -20.91 -6.97
C ALA A 128 -0.31 -20.05 -8.23
N TRP A 129 -1.36 -19.95 -9.05
CA TRP A 129 -1.35 -19.09 -10.22
C TRP A 129 -1.21 -17.61 -9.86
N MET A 130 -1.99 -17.13 -8.89
CA MET A 130 -1.94 -15.72 -8.47
C MET A 130 -0.56 -15.31 -7.95
N TYR A 131 0.05 -16.10 -7.07
CA TYR A 131 1.29 -15.72 -6.40
C TYR A 131 2.57 -16.16 -7.13
N HIS A 132 2.52 -17.23 -7.92
CA HIS A 132 3.70 -17.82 -8.56
C HIS A 132 3.57 -17.97 -10.09
N GLY A 133 2.35 -17.97 -10.63
CA GLY A 133 2.07 -18.14 -12.06
C GLY A 133 1.86 -16.84 -12.83
N GLY A 134 2.15 -15.68 -12.24
CA GLY A 134 1.99 -14.38 -12.91
C GLY A 134 0.59 -13.78 -12.83
N GLY A 135 -0.40 -14.48 -12.26
CA GLY A 135 -1.79 -14.03 -12.19
C GLY A 135 -1.95 -12.65 -11.54
N MET A 136 -1.22 -12.39 -10.45
CA MET A 136 -1.27 -11.09 -9.77
C MET A 136 -0.78 -9.94 -10.66
N ALA A 137 0.23 -10.18 -11.50
CA ALA A 137 0.73 -9.15 -12.43
C ALA A 137 -0.32 -8.82 -13.49
N LEU A 138 -0.94 -9.85 -14.09
CA LEU A 138 -2.01 -9.69 -15.09
C LEU A 138 -3.24 -8.97 -14.50
N VAL A 139 -3.68 -9.36 -13.31
CA VAL A 139 -4.82 -8.70 -12.64
C VAL A 139 -4.51 -7.23 -12.36
N ARG A 140 -3.29 -6.91 -11.91
CA ARG A 140 -2.88 -5.52 -11.69
C ARG A 140 -2.82 -4.70 -12.97
N GLU A 141 -2.36 -5.30 -14.07
CA GLU A 141 -2.35 -4.66 -15.38
C GLU A 141 -3.79 -4.36 -15.85
N PHE A 142 -4.66 -5.35 -15.81
CA PHE A 142 -6.07 -5.20 -16.12
C PHE A 142 -6.75 -4.10 -15.29
N LEU A 143 -6.49 -4.06 -13.98
CA LEU A 143 -7.08 -3.03 -13.12
C LEU A 143 -6.59 -1.61 -13.42
N LYS A 144 -5.39 -1.44 -14.01
CA LYS A 144 -4.94 -0.11 -14.48
C LYS A 144 -5.78 0.39 -15.64
N ASP A 145 -6.14 -0.52 -16.57
CA ASP A 145 -6.95 -0.18 -17.74
C ASP A 145 -8.41 0.12 -17.37
N CYS A 146 -8.89 -0.40 -16.27
CA CYS A 146 -10.21 -0.09 -15.72
C CYS A 146 -10.36 1.35 -15.19
N ARG A 147 -9.43 2.25 -15.50
CA ARG A 147 -9.43 3.67 -15.08
C ARG A 147 -9.71 3.87 -13.59
N LEU A 148 -9.20 3.00 -12.75
CA LEU A 148 -9.09 3.34 -11.34
C LEU A 148 -8.14 4.54 -11.27
N PRO A 149 -8.56 5.71 -10.77
CA PRO A 149 -7.71 6.87 -10.73
C PRO A 149 -6.50 6.49 -9.87
N ALA A 150 -5.36 6.24 -10.53
CA ALA A 150 -4.09 6.14 -9.84
C ALA A 150 -3.88 7.52 -9.21
N ARG A 151 -4.28 7.71 -7.96
CA ARG A 151 -3.86 8.89 -7.21
C ARG A 151 -2.35 8.87 -7.23
N ARG A 152 -1.80 9.78 -8.03
CA ARG A 152 -0.38 10.03 -8.11
C ARG A 152 0.06 10.46 -6.71
N TRP A 153 0.85 9.63 -6.05
CA TRP A 153 1.54 10.01 -4.83
C TRP A 153 2.58 11.07 -5.24
N SER A 154 2.28 12.32 -4.99
CA SER A 154 3.23 13.43 -5.11
C SER A 154 3.84 13.71 -3.75
#